data_b981a8766d0a11c08747babb72c6447d
#
_entry.id   b981a8766d0a11c08747babb72c6447d
#
_cell.length_a   1.000
_cell.length_b   1.000
_cell.length_c   1.000
_cell.angle_alpha   90.00
_cell.angle_beta   90.00
_cell.angle_gamma   90.00
#
_symmetry.space_group_name_H-M   'P 1'
#
loop_
_entity.id
_entity.type
_entity.pdbx_description
1 polymer ?
#
loop_
_entity_poly.entity_id
_entity_poly.type
_entity_poly.pdbx_seq_one_letter_code
_entity_poly.pdbx_strand_id
1 'polypeptide(L)'
;MNLVSRYAPSPSGPLHLGNLRTALFAWLQARWSHSIFILRIDDLDGPRTVHRMAEQAIEDLTWLGLDWDQGPVNNSSNNLGDLSIKGSCGPYFQSKCDDHYTKAFNKLKESGYLYKCVCS
;
A
#
# COMPACT_ATOMS: atom_id res chain seq x y z
N MET A 1 -6.63 -8.89 21.47
CA MET A 1 -6.47 -8.85 19.99
C MET A 1 -5.85 -7.52 19.64
N ASN A 2 -4.68 -7.50 18.99
CA ASN A 2 -4.14 -6.26 18.49
C ASN A 2 -4.91 -5.88 17.22
N LEU A 3 -5.63 -4.77 17.25
CA LEU A 3 -6.30 -4.24 16.07
C LEU A 3 -5.26 -3.77 15.06
N VAL A 4 -5.55 -3.95 13.78
CA VAL A 4 -4.71 -3.52 12.67
C VAL A 4 -5.52 -2.63 11.75
N SER A 5 -4.98 -1.48 11.42
CA SER A 5 -5.52 -0.52 10.48
C SER A 5 -4.58 -0.34 9.30
N ARG A 6 -5.06 0.15 8.18
CA ARG A 6 -4.24 0.27 6.96
C ARG A 6 -4.66 1.47 6.12
N TYR A 7 -3.66 2.12 5.51
CA TYR A 7 -3.84 2.97 4.35
C TYR A 7 -3.10 2.39 3.16
N ALA A 8 -3.74 2.35 1.98
CA ALA A 8 -3.19 1.66 0.81
C ALA A 8 -3.42 2.46 -0.48
N PRO A 9 -2.63 3.52 -0.71
CA PRO A 9 -2.76 4.33 -1.93
C PRO A 9 -2.25 3.60 -3.16
N SER A 10 -2.93 3.84 -4.30
CA SER A 10 -2.42 3.44 -5.61
C SER A 10 -1.56 4.58 -6.19
N PRO A 11 -0.31 4.32 -6.60
CA PRO A 11 0.62 5.36 -7.06
C PRO A 11 0.37 5.72 -8.54
N SER A 12 -0.86 6.12 -8.87
CA SER A 12 -1.27 6.53 -10.22
C SER A 12 -1.06 8.02 -10.51
N GLY A 13 -0.66 8.79 -9.51
CA GLY A 13 -0.39 10.23 -9.56
C GLY A 13 -0.15 10.79 -8.16
N PRO A 14 0.08 12.11 -8.04
CA PRO A 14 0.24 12.78 -6.75
C PRO A 14 -0.99 12.58 -5.86
N LEU A 15 -0.78 12.49 -4.55
CA LEU A 15 -1.87 12.45 -3.58
C LEU A 15 -2.64 13.79 -3.62
N HIS A 16 -3.94 13.72 -3.83
CA HIS A 16 -4.80 14.89 -3.71
C HIS A 16 -5.43 14.96 -2.32
N LEU A 17 -6.06 16.08 -2.00
CA LEU A 17 -6.65 16.35 -0.68
C LEU A 17 -7.59 15.24 -0.18
N GLY A 18 -8.34 14.60 -1.09
CA GLY A 18 -9.21 13.47 -0.75
C GLY A 18 -8.46 12.24 -0.27
N ASN A 19 -7.31 11.94 -0.91
CA ASN A 19 -6.42 10.85 -0.48
C ASN A 19 -5.84 11.14 0.90
N LEU A 20 -5.33 12.37 1.11
CA LEU A 20 -4.73 12.81 2.37
C LEU A 20 -5.75 12.81 3.52
N ARG A 21 -7.00 13.25 3.24
CA ARG A 21 -8.10 13.16 4.21
C ARG A 21 -8.35 11.70 4.62
N THR A 22 -8.39 10.78 3.66
CA THR A 22 -8.61 9.36 3.96
C THR A 22 -7.47 8.77 4.79
N ALA A 23 -6.23 9.11 4.44
CA ALA A 23 -5.05 8.74 5.22
C ALA A 23 -5.13 9.25 6.66
N LEU A 24 -5.45 10.53 6.84
CA LEU A 24 -5.57 11.15 8.15
C LEU A 24 -6.65 10.49 9.02
N PHE A 25 -7.84 10.20 8.48
CA PHE A 25 -8.88 9.52 9.23
C PHE A 25 -8.49 8.10 9.64
N ALA A 26 -7.88 7.34 8.73
CA ALA A 26 -7.42 5.99 9.04
C ALA A 26 -6.31 6.01 10.10
N TRP A 27 -5.41 6.98 10.03
CA TRP A 27 -4.34 7.20 11.01
C TRP A 27 -4.89 7.59 12.38
N LEU A 28 -5.80 8.58 12.44
CA LEU A 28 -6.44 9.00 13.69
C LEU A 28 -7.16 7.83 14.37
N GLN A 29 -7.92 7.04 13.60
CA GLN A 29 -8.60 5.86 14.13
C GLN A 29 -7.61 4.83 14.67
N ALA A 30 -6.50 4.60 13.97
CA ALA A 30 -5.46 3.69 14.42
C ALA A 30 -4.81 4.16 15.71
N ARG A 31 -4.46 5.44 15.80
CA ARG A 31 -3.83 6.03 16.98
C ARG A 31 -4.79 6.08 18.18
N TRP A 32 -6.07 6.43 17.94
CA TRP A 32 -7.10 6.39 18.96
C TRP A 32 -7.31 5.00 19.56
N SER A 33 -7.34 3.98 18.71
CA SER A 33 -7.57 2.59 19.14
C SER A 33 -6.29 1.85 19.54
N HIS A 34 -5.15 2.51 19.61
CA HIS A 34 -3.83 1.90 19.86
C HIS A 34 -3.56 0.68 18.96
N SER A 35 -4.02 0.73 17.70
CA SER A 35 -3.82 -0.32 16.72
C SER A 35 -2.53 -0.12 15.92
N ILE A 36 -2.03 -1.21 15.35
CA ILE A 36 -0.93 -1.17 14.37
C ILE A 36 -1.45 -0.50 13.11
N PHE A 37 -0.75 0.53 12.62
CA PHE A 37 -1.06 1.20 11.36
C PHE A 37 -0.07 0.80 10.27
N ILE A 38 -0.59 0.27 9.17
CA ILE A 38 0.20 -0.24 8.04
C ILE A 38 0.05 0.69 6.83
N LEU A 39 1.17 1.09 6.25
CA LEU A 39 1.20 1.68 4.92
C LEU A 39 1.50 0.59 3.89
N ARG A 40 0.64 0.42 2.88
CA ARG A 40 0.84 -0.47 1.74
C ARG A 40 0.72 0.32 0.45
N ILE A 41 1.55 0.03 -0.52
CA ILE A 41 1.47 0.63 -1.86
C ILE A 41 0.77 -0.35 -2.80
N ASP A 42 -0.35 0.07 -3.38
CA ASP A 42 -1.16 -0.75 -4.29
C ASP A 42 -0.76 -0.44 -5.75
N ASP A 43 0.36 -1.01 -6.17
CA ASP A 43 1.07 -0.76 -7.42
C ASP A 43 0.89 -1.87 -8.48
N LEU A 44 -0.22 -2.64 -8.41
CA LEU A 44 -0.52 -3.72 -9.37
C LEU A 44 -0.89 -3.21 -10.77
N ASP A 45 -1.49 -2.03 -10.87
CA ASP A 45 -1.92 -1.47 -12.15
C ASP A 45 -0.73 -0.84 -12.89
N GLY A 46 0.15 -1.70 -13.42
CA GLY A 46 1.39 -1.30 -14.07
C GLY A 46 1.24 -0.16 -15.10
N PRO A 47 0.24 -0.17 -16.01
CA PRO A 47 0.04 0.92 -16.96
C PRO A 47 -0.28 2.28 -16.33
N ARG A 48 -0.86 2.30 -15.12
CA ARG A 48 -1.20 3.52 -14.38
C ARG A 48 -0.22 3.84 -13.27
N THR A 49 0.69 2.93 -12.96
CA THR A 49 1.73 3.18 -11.96
C THR A 49 2.75 4.14 -12.56
N VAL A 50 2.82 5.34 -12.00
CA VAL A 50 3.81 6.34 -12.39
C VAL A 50 5.06 6.15 -11.55
N HIS A 51 6.20 6.01 -12.22
CA HIS A 51 7.48 5.89 -11.56
C HIS A 51 7.67 7.03 -10.55
N ARG A 52 8.15 6.75 -9.35
CA ARG A 52 8.35 7.69 -8.23
C ARG A 52 7.09 8.19 -7.51
N MET A 53 5.86 7.82 -7.94
CA MET A 53 4.65 8.26 -7.21
C MET A 53 4.48 7.54 -5.87
N ALA A 54 5.04 6.36 -5.71
CA ALA A 54 5.08 5.68 -4.42
C ALA A 54 5.96 6.41 -3.41
N GLU A 55 7.16 6.84 -3.85
CA GLU A 55 8.09 7.63 -3.04
C GLU A 55 7.48 8.99 -2.66
N GLN A 56 6.88 9.66 -3.64
CA GLN A 56 6.20 10.94 -3.42
C GLN A 56 5.05 10.80 -2.40
N ALA A 57 4.26 9.74 -2.49
CA ALA A 57 3.20 9.48 -1.51
C ALA A 57 3.74 9.29 -0.09
N ILE A 58 4.87 8.60 0.05
CA ILE A 58 5.56 8.41 1.33
C ILE A 58 6.06 9.75 1.86
N GLU A 59 6.65 10.59 1.00
CA GLU A 59 7.12 11.93 1.36
C GLU A 59 5.96 12.83 1.80
N ASP A 60 4.87 12.87 1.03
CA ASP A 60 3.68 13.68 1.34
C ASP A 60 3.08 13.30 2.70
N LEU A 61 2.94 11.99 2.97
CA LEU A 61 2.42 11.50 4.24
C LEU A 61 3.35 11.85 5.41
N THR A 62 4.66 11.71 5.22
CA THR A 62 5.67 12.06 6.21
C THR A 62 5.67 13.57 6.48
N TRP A 63 5.57 14.39 5.43
CA TRP A 63 5.48 15.85 5.55
C TRP A 63 4.25 16.30 6.35
N LEU A 64 3.12 15.58 6.21
CA LEU A 64 1.92 15.83 7.01
C LEU A 64 2.04 15.35 8.46
N GLY A 65 3.15 14.73 8.84
CA GLY A 65 3.34 14.18 10.18
C GLY A 65 2.61 12.86 10.42
N LEU A 66 2.17 12.17 9.37
CA LEU A 66 1.57 10.83 9.48
C LEU A 66 2.69 9.79 9.49
N ASP A 67 2.75 9.02 10.56
CA ASP A 67 3.67 7.90 10.72
C ASP A 67 2.94 6.56 10.63
N TRP A 68 3.68 5.49 10.40
CA TRP A 68 3.14 4.12 10.39
C TRP A 68 4.08 3.15 11.08
N ASP A 69 3.49 2.07 11.58
CA ASP A 69 4.23 1.08 12.35
C ASP A 69 4.91 0.06 11.43
N GLN A 70 4.27 -0.21 10.26
CA GLN A 70 4.77 -1.16 9.28
C GLN A 70 4.55 -0.63 7.86
N GLY A 71 5.51 -0.84 6.98
CA GLY A 71 5.44 -0.41 5.59
C GLY A 71 6.76 0.12 5.06
N PRO A 72 6.77 0.67 3.83
CA PRO A 72 7.94 1.32 3.26
C PRO A 72 8.20 2.66 3.96
N VAL A 73 9.47 2.98 4.19
CA VAL A 73 9.93 4.26 4.74
C VAL A 73 11.05 4.81 3.87
N ASN A 74 11.13 6.14 3.79
CA ASN A 74 12.22 6.78 3.08
C ASN A 74 13.47 6.80 3.97
N ASN A 75 14.60 6.33 3.45
CA ASN A 75 15.88 6.45 4.12
C ASN A 75 16.36 7.90 4.01
N SER A 76 16.64 8.53 5.14
CA SER A 76 17.03 9.94 5.27
C SER A 76 18.36 10.33 4.61
N SER A 77 18.99 9.48 3.83
CA SER A 77 20.20 9.74 3.06
C SER A 77 19.81 10.18 1.65
N ASN A 78 19.69 11.46 1.43
CA ASN A 78 19.78 12.29 0.20
C ASN A 78 19.59 11.68 -1.23
N ASN A 79 19.18 10.44 -1.36
CA ASN A 79 18.86 9.80 -2.63
C ASN A 79 17.38 9.47 -2.66
N LEU A 80 16.62 10.22 -3.45
CA LEU A 80 15.27 9.82 -3.87
C LEU A 80 15.36 8.41 -4.46
N GLY A 81 14.62 7.47 -3.86
CA GLY A 81 14.52 6.10 -4.36
C GLY A 81 15.11 5.02 -3.44
N ASP A 82 15.73 5.37 -2.33
CA ASP A 82 16.20 4.38 -1.35
C ASP A 82 15.12 4.16 -0.26
N LEU A 83 14.17 3.28 -0.57
CA LEU A 83 13.13 2.87 0.37
C LEU A 83 13.58 1.65 1.18
N SER A 84 13.53 1.76 2.49
CA SER A 84 13.63 0.61 3.39
C SER A 84 12.26 0.11 3.81
N ILE A 85 12.21 -1.10 4.38
CA ILE A 85 11.00 -1.73 4.87
C ILE A 85 11.02 -1.79 6.39
N LYS A 86 9.99 -1.23 7.01
CA LYS A 86 9.75 -1.31 8.45
C LYS A 86 8.66 -2.36 8.72
N GLY A 87 8.90 -3.27 9.65
CA GLY A 87 7.94 -4.29 10.04
C GLY A 87 8.17 -5.66 9.41
N SER A 88 7.37 -6.64 9.83
CA SER A 88 7.55 -8.07 9.50
C SER A 88 6.39 -8.71 8.75
N CYS A 89 5.31 -7.96 8.48
CA CYS A 89 4.10 -8.47 7.81
C CYS A 89 4.09 -8.20 6.29
N GLY A 90 5.25 -7.85 5.71
CA GLY A 90 5.37 -7.60 4.26
C GLY A 90 5.11 -8.83 3.41
N PRO A 91 5.13 -8.65 2.07
CA PRO A 91 5.54 -7.43 1.36
C PRO A 91 4.48 -6.32 1.42
N TYR A 92 4.92 -5.05 1.40
CA TYR A 92 4.03 -3.88 1.47
C TYR A 92 3.83 -3.20 0.11
N PHE A 93 4.39 -3.75 -0.94
CA PHE A 93 4.10 -3.42 -2.33
C PHE A 93 3.29 -4.56 -2.93
N GLN A 94 2.15 -4.27 -3.55
CA GLN A 94 1.29 -5.29 -4.13
C GLN A 94 1.98 -6.03 -5.29
N SER A 95 2.81 -5.33 -6.08
CA SER A 95 3.63 -5.92 -7.15
C SER A 95 4.61 -7.00 -6.67
N LYS A 96 4.91 -7.06 -5.38
CA LYS A 96 5.72 -8.12 -4.77
C LYS A 96 4.92 -9.33 -4.28
N CYS A 97 3.59 -9.33 -4.51
CA CYS A 97 2.68 -10.39 -4.07
C CYS A 97 2.25 -11.35 -5.21
N ASP A 98 2.81 -11.22 -6.40
CA ASP A 98 2.40 -11.96 -7.60
C ASP A 98 2.33 -13.47 -7.41
N ASP A 99 3.30 -14.06 -6.71
CA ASP A 99 3.31 -15.50 -6.41
C ASP A 99 2.09 -15.92 -5.57
N HIS A 100 1.69 -15.09 -4.60
CA HIS A 100 0.51 -15.37 -3.77
C HIS A 100 -0.77 -15.28 -4.60
N TYR A 101 -0.87 -14.26 -5.45
CA TYR A 101 -2.04 -14.08 -6.32
C TYR A 101 -2.15 -15.19 -7.36
N THR A 102 -1.03 -15.56 -7.97
CA THR A 102 -0.97 -16.66 -8.96
C THR A 102 -1.39 -17.99 -8.32
N LYS A 103 -0.90 -18.30 -7.12
CA LYS A 103 -1.29 -19.52 -6.40
C LYS A 103 -2.79 -19.52 -6.07
N ALA A 104 -3.33 -18.40 -5.58
CA ALA A 104 -4.75 -18.27 -5.27
C ALA A 104 -5.61 -18.39 -6.54
N PHE A 105 -5.21 -17.73 -7.62
CA PHE A 105 -5.88 -17.80 -8.92
C PHE A 105 -5.93 -19.24 -9.46
N ASN A 106 -4.81 -19.95 -9.44
CA ASN A 106 -4.74 -21.32 -9.91
C ASN A 106 -5.64 -22.25 -9.08
N LYS A 107 -5.64 -22.09 -7.76
CA LYS A 107 -6.53 -22.85 -6.87
C LYS A 107 -8.02 -22.63 -7.19
N LEU A 108 -8.42 -21.37 -7.42
CA LEU A 108 -9.79 -21.06 -7.83
C LEU A 108 -10.14 -21.61 -9.20
N LYS A 109 -9.20 -21.57 -10.15
CA LYS A 109 -9.36 -22.13 -11.49
C LYS A 109 -9.55 -23.65 -11.46
N GLU A 110 -8.71 -24.36 -10.73
CA GLU A 110 -8.78 -25.81 -10.54
C GLU A 110 -10.07 -26.26 -9.85
N SER A 111 -10.59 -25.42 -8.94
CA SER A 111 -11.84 -25.67 -8.23
C SER A 111 -13.09 -25.29 -9.03
N GLY A 112 -12.95 -24.78 -10.26
CA GLY A 112 -14.08 -24.44 -11.14
C GLY A 112 -14.83 -23.14 -10.74
N TYR A 113 -14.25 -22.32 -9.85
CA TYR A 113 -14.88 -21.05 -9.40
C TYR A 113 -14.59 -19.86 -10.32
N LEU A 114 -13.80 -20.06 -11.38
CA LEU A 114 -13.49 -19.00 -12.34
C LEU A 114 -14.24 -19.21 -13.66
N TYR A 115 -14.78 -18.11 -14.17
CA TYR A 115 -15.39 -18.08 -15.51
C TYR A 115 -14.84 -16.88 -16.30
N LYS A 116 -14.83 -17.01 -17.61
CA LYS A 116 -14.40 -15.94 -18.50
C LYS A 116 -15.49 -14.87 -18.60
N CYS A 117 -15.20 -13.65 -18.19
CA CYS A 117 -16.08 -12.50 -18.41
C CYS A 117 -15.89 -11.96 -19.83
N VAL A 118 -17.01 -11.74 -20.55
CA VAL A 118 -17.06 -11.13 -21.90
C VAL A 118 -17.71 -9.77 -21.89
N CYS A 119 -17.97 -9.21 -20.72
CA CYS A 119 -18.50 -7.87 -20.59
C CYS A 119 -17.44 -6.82 -20.96
N SER A 120 -17.82 -5.80 -21.71
CA SER A 120 -16.98 -4.63 -22.05
C SER A 120 -17.20 -3.49 -21.06
#